data_e23e5bb1edb516fe27871c1fcb024afc
#
_entry.id   e23e5bb1edb516fe27871c1fcb024afc
#
_cell.length_a   1.000
_cell.length_b   1.000
_cell.length_c   1.000
_cell.angle_alpha   90.00
_cell.angle_beta   90.00
_cell.angle_gamma   90.00
#
_symmetry.space_group_name_H-M   'P 1'
#
loop_
_entity.id
_entity.type
_entity.pdbx_description
1 polymer ?
#
loop_
_entity_poly.entity_id
_entity_poly.type
_entity_poly.pdbx_seq_one_letter_code
_entity_poly.pdbx_strand_id
1 'polypeptide(L)'
;MLAIALTATTCANVFINGAAFLIPTLHSERGLDLAQAGLLSSMPSFGLVITLIAWGYVVDRVGERIVLTVGSALTAAAAFGAAAAHSLVTVGMFLLLGGMAAASSNSASGRVVVGWFPPEQRGLAMGIRQTATPLGVGLGALVIPRLAESHGVATALMFPAIVCVLSAAICAVGVLDPPRPPRHEAPAEHLANPYRGSNVLWRIHAVSVLLVVPQGLVWTFTLVWLMSDRGWSAASAGTLVTVAQLLGAAGRIAAGRWSDVVGQRLRPIRTIALAAAATMGLLALTDWLGSPISVVLIVIASVITVSDNGLAFTAIAEIAGPFWSGRALGTQNTSQHLATASSAPLFGALIGVAGYPAAFAVCALLPLLAVPLVPADERTTTI
;
A
#
# COMPACT_ATOMS: atom_id res chain seq x y z
N MET A 1 0.49 -3.32 20.57
CA MET A 1 0.93 -3.98 19.32
C MET A 1 0.53 -3.22 18.08
N LEU A 2 -0.77 -2.89 17.84
CA LEU A 2 -1.22 -2.19 16.63
C LEU A 2 -0.51 -0.84 16.43
N ALA A 3 -0.43 0.00 17.44
CA ALA A 3 0.24 1.30 17.35
C ALA A 3 1.71 1.18 16.93
N ILE A 4 2.43 0.20 17.47
CA ILE A 4 3.84 -0.04 17.12
C ILE A 4 3.96 -0.50 15.65
N ALA A 5 3.12 -1.45 15.23
CA ALA A 5 3.09 -1.93 13.85
C ALA A 5 2.70 -0.82 12.86
N LEU A 6 1.73 0.04 13.24
CA LEU A 6 1.34 1.23 12.48
C LEU A 6 2.51 2.21 12.35
N THR A 7 3.19 2.54 13.45
CA THR A 7 4.35 3.43 13.46
C THR A 7 5.46 2.89 12.57
N ALA A 8 5.83 1.61 12.74
CA ALA A 8 6.88 1.00 11.93
C ALA A 8 6.57 1.06 10.42
N THR A 9 5.32 0.74 10.06
CA THR A 9 4.89 0.79 8.65
C THR A 9 4.82 2.24 8.14
N THR A 10 4.41 3.20 8.97
CA THR A 10 4.42 4.63 8.62
C THR A 10 5.85 5.11 8.35
N CYS A 11 6.80 4.81 9.23
CA CYS A 11 8.21 5.17 9.04
C CYS A 11 8.80 4.56 7.76
N ALA A 12 8.51 3.30 7.47
CA ALA A 12 8.91 2.66 6.22
C ALA A 12 8.30 3.38 4.99
N ASN A 13 7.02 3.79 5.06
CA ASN A 13 6.37 4.54 3.99
C ASN A 13 6.91 5.97 3.83
N VAL A 14 7.40 6.62 4.88
CA VAL A 14 8.15 7.88 4.78
C VAL A 14 9.39 7.68 3.90
N PHE A 15 10.14 6.60 4.08
CA PHE A 15 11.30 6.29 3.25
C PHE A 15 10.91 5.94 1.82
N ILE A 16 9.96 5.01 1.64
CA ILE A 16 9.58 4.48 0.31
C ILE A 16 9.05 5.60 -0.58
N ASN A 17 8.17 6.44 -0.07
CA ASN A 17 7.51 7.50 -0.84
C ASN A 17 8.24 8.84 -0.76
N GLY A 18 9.12 9.01 0.23
CA GLY A 18 9.84 10.25 0.49
C GLY A 18 10.75 10.67 -0.65
N ALA A 19 11.36 9.70 -1.34
CA ALA A 19 12.23 9.98 -2.48
C ALA A 19 11.53 10.75 -3.63
N ALA A 20 10.22 10.58 -3.81
CA ALA A 20 9.46 11.32 -4.81
C ALA A 20 9.38 12.83 -4.51
N PHE A 21 9.42 13.21 -3.24
CA PHE A 21 9.39 14.61 -2.83
C PHE A 21 10.73 15.34 -3.03
N LEU A 22 11.80 14.63 -3.42
CA LEU A 22 13.07 15.21 -3.79
C LEU A 22 13.17 15.58 -5.28
N ILE A 23 12.21 15.14 -6.12
CA ILE A 23 12.24 15.37 -7.58
C ILE A 23 12.42 16.86 -7.94
N PRO A 24 11.66 17.81 -7.35
CA PRO A 24 11.83 19.22 -7.68
C PRO A 24 13.25 19.73 -7.41
N THR A 25 13.81 19.42 -6.24
CA THR A 25 15.16 19.84 -5.84
C THR A 25 16.23 19.16 -6.70
N LEU A 26 16.08 17.87 -7.01
CA LEU A 26 17.00 17.16 -7.90
C LEU A 26 17.01 17.74 -9.32
N HIS A 27 15.85 18.15 -9.82
CA HIS A 27 15.72 18.78 -11.13
C HIS A 27 16.34 20.18 -11.14
N SER A 28 15.99 21.04 -10.17
CA SER A 28 16.41 22.45 -10.14
C SER A 28 17.88 22.64 -9.74
N GLU A 29 18.40 21.89 -8.76
CA GLU A 29 19.73 22.11 -8.19
C GLU A 29 20.81 21.22 -8.79
N ARG A 30 20.44 19.98 -9.21
CA ARG A 30 21.38 19.02 -9.77
C ARG A 30 21.29 18.83 -11.27
N GLY A 31 20.36 19.55 -11.93
CA GLY A 31 20.21 19.52 -13.39
C GLY A 31 19.77 18.16 -13.95
N LEU A 32 19.19 17.27 -13.11
CA LEU A 32 18.64 16.00 -13.59
C LEU A 32 17.43 16.27 -14.48
N ASP A 33 17.32 15.52 -15.57
CA ASP A 33 16.05 15.49 -16.26
C ASP A 33 14.96 14.79 -15.43
N LEU A 34 13.70 15.04 -15.76
CA LEU A 34 12.57 14.48 -14.99
C LEU A 34 12.52 12.95 -15.01
N ALA A 35 13.02 12.31 -16.08
CA ALA A 35 13.07 10.87 -16.19
C ALA A 35 14.11 10.28 -15.24
N GLN A 36 15.28 10.89 -15.15
CA GLN A 36 16.35 10.51 -14.20
C GLN A 36 15.91 10.70 -12.73
N ALA A 37 15.31 11.86 -12.42
CA ALA A 37 14.79 12.13 -11.09
C ALA A 37 13.64 11.17 -10.72
N GLY A 38 12.77 10.87 -11.67
CA GLY A 38 11.68 9.89 -11.52
C GLY A 38 12.20 8.47 -11.31
N LEU A 39 13.21 8.05 -12.08
CA LEU A 39 13.85 6.75 -11.90
C LEU A 39 14.49 6.64 -10.51
N LEU A 40 15.24 7.64 -10.09
CA LEU A 40 15.89 7.67 -8.78
C LEU A 40 14.85 7.56 -7.64
N SER A 41 13.77 8.32 -7.73
CA SER A 41 12.69 8.30 -6.75
C SER A 41 11.90 6.99 -6.71
N SER A 42 11.94 6.20 -7.78
CA SER A 42 11.29 4.89 -7.87
C SER A 42 12.11 3.74 -7.30
N MET A 43 13.41 3.96 -7.02
CA MET A 43 14.31 2.92 -6.52
C MET A 43 13.81 2.23 -5.24
N PRO A 44 13.27 2.95 -4.22
CA PRO A 44 12.73 2.28 -3.03
C PRO A 44 11.58 1.33 -3.36
N SER A 45 10.69 1.70 -4.27
CA SER A 45 9.56 0.86 -4.68
C SER A 45 10.02 -0.38 -5.44
N PHE A 46 11.03 -0.28 -6.30
CA PHE A 46 11.63 -1.45 -6.95
C PHE A 46 12.26 -2.40 -5.94
N GLY A 47 13.04 -1.86 -5.00
CA GLY A 47 13.64 -2.66 -3.93
C GLY A 47 12.60 -3.39 -3.09
N LEU A 48 11.53 -2.70 -2.73
CA LEU A 48 10.41 -3.26 -1.98
C LEU A 48 9.82 -4.48 -2.70
N VAL A 49 9.45 -4.35 -3.96
CA VAL A 49 8.83 -5.42 -4.76
C VAL A 49 9.71 -6.67 -4.83
N ILE A 50 11.03 -6.49 -4.97
CA ILE A 50 11.98 -7.60 -5.08
C ILE A 50 11.99 -8.48 -3.83
N THR A 51 11.80 -7.92 -2.62
CA THR A 51 12.04 -8.64 -1.36
C THR A 51 10.80 -8.92 -0.53
N LEU A 52 9.61 -8.44 -0.92
CA LEU A 52 8.36 -8.63 -0.15
C LEU A 52 8.09 -10.09 0.21
N ILE A 53 8.20 -11.02 -0.75
CA ILE A 53 7.97 -12.45 -0.52
C ILE A 53 9.08 -13.05 0.35
N ALA A 54 10.33 -12.62 0.13
CA ALA A 54 11.47 -13.09 0.93
C ALA A 54 11.32 -12.68 2.41
N TRP A 55 10.94 -11.43 2.69
CA TRP A 55 10.64 -10.99 4.05
C TRP A 55 9.42 -11.72 4.64
N GLY A 56 8.42 -12.03 3.82
CA GLY A 56 7.30 -12.89 4.21
C GLY A 56 7.76 -14.27 4.68
N TYR A 57 8.71 -14.88 3.97
CA TYR A 57 9.29 -16.15 4.37
C TYR A 57 10.13 -16.04 5.67
N VAL A 58 10.88 -14.97 5.82
CA VAL A 58 11.70 -14.73 7.02
C VAL A 58 10.79 -14.54 8.24
N VAL A 59 9.76 -13.70 8.15
CA VAL A 59 8.86 -13.46 9.29
C VAL A 59 8.09 -14.71 9.71
N ASP A 60 7.76 -15.60 8.76
CA ASP A 60 7.13 -16.88 9.08
C ASP A 60 8.02 -17.79 9.93
N ARG A 61 9.35 -17.55 9.95
CA ARG A 61 10.32 -18.36 10.68
C ARG A 61 10.83 -17.74 11.97
N VAL A 62 11.22 -16.45 11.90
CA VAL A 62 11.93 -15.80 13.01
C VAL A 62 11.06 -14.89 13.86
N GLY A 63 9.82 -14.60 13.42
CA GLY A 63 8.88 -13.75 14.16
C GLY A 63 8.88 -12.30 13.71
N GLU A 64 7.90 -11.59 14.21
CA GLU A 64 7.57 -10.23 13.82
C GLU A 64 8.53 -9.21 14.45
N ARG A 65 8.93 -9.41 15.69
CA ARG A 65 9.83 -8.53 16.43
C ARG A 65 11.17 -8.38 15.71
N ILE A 66 11.80 -9.49 15.38
CA ILE A 66 13.12 -9.51 14.72
C ILE A 66 13.00 -8.85 13.35
N VAL A 67 12.00 -9.22 12.56
CA VAL A 67 11.83 -8.71 11.19
C VAL A 67 11.56 -7.21 11.17
N LEU A 68 10.67 -6.70 12.03
CA LEU A 68 10.40 -5.27 12.12
C LEU A 68 11.62 -4.48 12.60
N THR A 69 12.33 -4.99 13.60
CA THR A 69 13.53 -4.35 14.16
C THR A 69 14.66 -4.29 13.14
N VAL A 70 15.04 -5.44 12.58
CA VAL A 70 16.16 -5.55 11.64
C VAL A 70 15.83 -4.81 10.33
N GLY A 71 14.60 -4.98 9.82
CA GLY A 71 14.18 -4.29 8.61
C GLY A 71 14.19 -2.77 8.77
N SER A 72 13.67 -2.23 9.89
CA SER A 72 13.74 -0.79 10.16
C SER A 72 15.17 -0.30 10.33
N ALA A 73 16.05 -1.06 11.00
CA ALA A 73 17.46 -0.71 11.17
C ALA A 73 18.22 -0.70 9.84
N LEU A 74 18.00 -1.69 8.98
CA LEU A 74 18.59 -1.75 7.64
C LEU A 74 18.06 -0.62 6.73
N THR A 75 16.77 -0.27 6.84
CA THR A 75 16.21 0.87 6.11
C THR A 75 16.87 2.17 6.56
N ALA A 76 17.05 2.35 7.87
CA ALA A 76 17.75 3.51 8.41
C ALA A 76 19.21 3.58 7.93
N ALA A 77 19.95 2.47 7.99
CA ALA A 77 21.32 2.40 7.51
C ALA A 77 21.44 2.76 6.02
N ALA A 78 20.52 2.24 5.20
CA ALA A 78 20.46 2.58 3.78
C ALA A 78 20.11 4.07 3.56
N ALA A 79 19.19 4.64 4.33
CA ALA A 79 18.86 6.06 4.24
C ALA A 79 20.04 6.96 4.63
N PHE A 80 20.82 6.61 5.68
CA PHE A 80 22.07 7.30 6.02
C PHE A 80 23.12 7.14 4.93
N GLY A 81 23.23 5.93 4.34
CA GLY A 81 24.13 5.71 3.20
C GLY A 81 23.76 6.58 2.00
N ALA A 82 22.46 6.72 1.69
CA ALA A 82 21.98 7.61 0.64
C ALA A 82 22.28 9.08 0.94
N ALA A 83 22.12 9.51 2.19
CA ALA A 83 22.43 10.87 2.64
C ALA A 83 23.94 11.19 2.55
N ALA A 84 24.81 10.22 2.83
CA ALA A 84 26.27 10.35 2.76
C ALA A 84 26.84 10.14 1.33
N ALA A 85 26.04 9.68 0.38
CA ALA A 85 26.49 9.35 -0.96
C ALA A 85 26.71 10.61 -1.82
N HIS A 86 27.82 10.62 -2.57
CA HIS A 86 28.19 11.74 -3.43
C HIS A 86 27.75 11.57 -4.89
N SER A 87 27.53 10.35 -5.35
CA SER A 87 27.07 10.08 -6.71
C SER A 87 25.62 9.66 -6.76
N LEU A 88 24.91 10.04 -7.83
CA LEU A 88 23.48 9.67 -8.03
C LEU A 88 23.28 8.14 -8.12
N VAL A 89 24.24 7.43 -8.70
CA VAL A 89 24.21 5.97 -8.78
C VAL A 89 24.25 5.38 -7.39
N THR A 90 25.16 5.87 -6.52
CA THR A 90 25.28 5.39 -5.15
C THR A 90 24.04 5.75 -4.31
N VAL A 91 23.47 6.94 -4.48
CA VAL A 91 22.18 7.30 -3.88
C VAL A 91 21.08 6.32 -4.32
N GLY A 92 20.96 6.06 -5.63
CA GLY A 92 19.98 5.12 -6.17
C GLY A 92 20.14 3.70 -5.62
N MET A 93 21.38 3.22 -5.48
CA MET A 93 21.66 1.91 -4.88
C MET A 93 21.22 1.85 -3.42
N PHE A 94 21.52 2.86 -2.62
CA PHE A 94 21.07 2.89 -1.22
C PHE A 94 19.54 3.04 -1.10
N LEU A 95 18.91 3.80 -1.99
CA LEU A 95 17.45 3.88 -2.04
C LEU A 95 16.81 2.53 -2.40
N LEU A 96 17.39 1.79 -3.35
CA LEU A 96 16.98 0.42 -3.69
C LEU A 96 17.13 -0.52 -2.49
N LEU A 97 18.30 -0.56 -1.87
CA LEU A 97 18.59 -1.40 -0.71
C LEU A 97 17.69 -1.06 0.48
N GLY A 98 17.45 0.23 0.72
CA GLY A 98 16.51 0.68 1.75
C GLY A 98 15.09 0.24 1.48
N GLY A 99 14.64 0.27 0.22
CA GLY A 99 13.35 -0.26 -0.20
C GLY A 99 13.24 -1.77 0.02
N MET A 100 14.32 -2.51 -0.30
CA MET A 100 14.40 -3.94 -0.02
C MET A 100 14.25 -4.24 1.48
N ALA A 101 14.83 -3.42 2.34
CA ALA A 101 14.71 -3.56 3.79
C ALA A 101 13.32 -3.14 4.30
N ALA A 102 12.77 -2.04 3.79
CA ALA A 102 11.46 -1.49 4.20
C ALA A 102 10.29 -2.44 3.90
N ALA A 103 10.43 -3.35 2.93
CA ALA A 103 9.48 -4.41 2.62
C ALA A 103 9.16 -5.31 3.83
N SER A 104 10.08 -5.41 4.79
CA SER A 104 9.90 -6.16 6.04
C SER A 104 8.66 -5.71 6.82
N SER A 105 8.41 -4.39 6.89
CA SER A 105 7.29 -3.81 7.63
C SER A 105 5.93 -4.18 6.99
N ASN A 106 5.86 -4.25 5.66
CA ASN A 106 4.65 -4.67 4.96
C ASN A 106 4.31 -6.14 5.20
N SER A 107 5.33 -7.01 5.23
CA SER A 107 5.14 -8.44 5.46
C SER A 107 4.84 -8.78 6.92
N ALA A 108 5.48 -8.08 7.88
CA ALA A 108 5.37 -8.41 9.30
C ALA A 108 4.18 -7.73 10.00
N SER A 109 3.87 -6.46 9.67
CA SER A 109 2.84 -5.70 10.41
C SER A 109 1.43 -6.27 10.25
N GLY A 110 1.11 -6.87 9.10
CA GLY A 110 -0.17 -7.56 8.92
C GLY A 110 -0.31 -8.80 9.79
N ARG A 111 0.79 -9.51 10.03
CA ARG A 111 0.83 -10.67 10.94
C ARG A 111 0.63 -10.29 12.40
N VAL A 112 1.19 -9.13 12.83
CA VAL A 112 0.93 -8.58 14.18
C VAL A 112 -0.57 -8.40 14.38
N VAL A 113 -1.30 -7.91 13.38
CA VAL A 113 -2.76 -7.76 13.48
C VAL A 113 -3.45 -9.11 13.69
N VAL A 114 -3.19 -10.07 12.79
CA VAL A 114 -3.90 -11.36 12.82
C VAL A 114 -3.52 -12.18 14.05
N GLY A 115 -2.29 -12.04 14.55
CA GLY A 115 -1.80 -12.80 15.69
C GLY A 115 -2.26 -12.25 17.07
N TRP A 116 -2.51 -10.93 17.17
CA TRP A 116 -2.89 -10.31 18.44
C TRP A 116 -4.36 -9.97 18.58
N PHE A 117 -5.10 -9.88 17.47
CA PHE A 117 -6.51 -9.51 17.50
C PHE A 117 -7.41 -10.73 17.24
N PRO A 118 -8.49 -10.88 18.00
CA PRO A 118 -9.47 -11.92 17.77
C PRO A 118 -10.18 -11.67 16.42
N PRO A 119 -10.74 -12.71 15.78
CA PRO A 119 -11.36 -12.60 14.45
C PRO A 119 -12.33 -11.43 14.28
N GLU A 120 -13.10 -11.12 15.33
CA GLU A 120 -14.14 -10.08 15.37
C GLU A 120 -13.58 -8.64 15.36
N GLN A 121 -12.26 -8.48 15.49
CA GLN A 121 -11.58 -7.18 15.55
C GLN A 121 -10.46 -7.04 14.50
N ARG A 122 -10.15 -8.09 13.75
CA ARG A 122 -9.05 -8.10 12.78
C ARG A 122 -9.29 -7.16 11.62
N GLY A 123 -10.53 -7.05 11.15
CA GLY A 123 -10.89 -6.15 10.08
C GLY A 123 -10.65 -4.68 10.46
N LEU A 124 -11.13 -4.26 11.63
CA LEU A 124 -10.90 -2.93 12.16
C LEU A 124 -9.40 -2.65 12.36
N ALA A 125 -8.68 -3.58 13.00
CA ALA A 125 -7.26 -3.43 13.26
C ALA A 125 -6.45 -3.36 11.94
N MET A 126 -6.80 -4.16 10.93
CA MET A 126 -6.17 -4.11 9.62
C MET A 126 -6.52 -2.82 8.87
N GLY A 127 -7.75 -2.34 8.96
CA GLY A 127 -8.17 -1.04 8.41
C GLY A 127 -7.33 0.11 8.99
N ILE A 128 -7.14 0.13 10.31
CA ILE A 128 -6.26 1.10 10.99
C ILE A 128 -4.81 0.94 10.51
N ARG A 129 -4.28 -0.29 10.45
CA ARG A 129 -2.92 -0.56 9.95
C ARG A 129 -2.71 -0.04 8.54
N GLN A 130 -3.71 -0.12 7.67
CA GLN A 130 -3.63 0.34 6.29
C GLN A 130 -3.59 1.87 6.15
N THR A 131 -3.86 2.63 7.21
CA THR A 131 -3.65 4.10 7.22
C THR A 131 -2.17 4.48 7.29
N ALA A 132 -1.26 3.54 7.55
CA ALA A 132 0.18 3.78 7.59
C ALA A 132 0.72 4.39 6.28
N THR A 133 0.19 3.98 5.13
CA THR A 133 0.64 4.51 3.83
C THR A 133 0.30 5.99 3.66
N PRO A 134 -0.97 6.44 3.75
CA PRO A 134 -1.28 7.87 3.65
C PRO A 134 -0.62 8.70 4.76
N LEU A 135 -0.44 8.17 5.97
CA LEU A 135 0.28 8.86 7.04
C LEU A 135 1.77 9.05 6.70
N GLY A 136 2.43 8.00 6.19
CA GLY A 136 3.84 8.08 5.77
C GLY A 136 4.05 9.04 4.60
N VAL A 137 3.18 8.98 3.59
CA VAL A 137 3.18 9.92 2.45
C VAL A 137 2.98 11.35 2.93
N GLY A 138 1.97 11.61 3.78
CA GLY A 138 1.67 12.94 4.31
C GLY A 138 2.82 13.51 5.14
N LEU A 139 3.42 12.71 6.00
CA LEU A 139 4.56 13.12 6.81
C LEU A 139 5.80 13.42 5.94
N GLY A 140 6.07 12.58 4.94
CA GLY A 140 7.13 12.80 3.96
C GLY A 140 6.92 14.09 3.16
N ALA A 141 5.71 14.31 2.65
CA ALA A 141 5.34 15.51 1.89
C ALA A 141 5.47 16.81 2.70
N LEU A 142 5.20 16.74 4.00
CA LEU A 142 5.29 17.90 4.90
C LEU A 142 6.74 18.30 5.20
N VAL A 143 7.64 17.32 5.39
CA VAL A 143 8.97 17.55 5.95
C VAL A 143 10.06 17.53 4.89
N ILE A 144 10.05 16.57 3.96
CA ILE A 144 11.17 16.32 3.03
C ILE A 144 11.40 17.51 2.08
N PRO A 145 10.38 18.11 1.41
CA PRO A 145 10.63 19.25 0.52
C PRO A 145 11.26 20.44 1.24
N ARG A 146 10.74 20.78 2.45
CA ARG A 146 11.26 21.89 3.24
C ARG A 146 12.74 21.70 3.63
N LEU A 147 13.11 20.47 4.03
CA LEU A 147 14.51 20.16 4.34
C LEU A 147 15.39 20.19 3.10
N ALA A 148 14.86 19.71 1.97
CA ALA A 148 15.59 19.70 0.71
C ALA A 148 15.88 21.12 0.23
N GLU A 149 14.89 22.02 0.26
CA GLU A 149 15.03 23.43 -0.14
C GLU A 149 15.96 24.23 0.79
N SER A 150 15.88 23.99 2.10
CA SER A 150 16.64 24.79 3.08
C SER A 150 18.05 24.26 3.37
N HIS A 151 18.28 22.95 3.30
CA HIS A 151 19.51 22.31 3.73
C HIS A 151 20.04 21.25 2.73
N GLY A 152 19.39 21.12 1.55
CA GLY A 152 19.78 20.21 0.48
C GLY A 152 19.31 18.77 0.67
N VAL A 153 19.47 17.98 -0.42
CA VAL A 153 18.98 16.60 -0.54
C VAL A 153 19.54 15.67 0.54
N ALA A 154 20.80 15.81 0.90
CA ALA A 154 21.44 14.97 1.92
C ALA A 154 20.74 15.11 3.28
N THR A 155 20.45 16.35 3.71
CA THR A 155 19.72 16.61 4.97
C THR A 155 18.30 16.12 4.91
N ALA A 156 17.63 16.25 3.77
CA ALA A 156 16.28 15.72 3.58
C ALA A 156 16.21 14.19 3.72
N LEU A 157 17.24 13.47 3.27
CA LEU A 157 17.36 12.02 3.43
C LEU A 157 17.68 11.58 4.88
N MET A 158 18.22 12.48 5.72
CA MET A 158 18.40 12.20 7.15
C MET A 158 17.07 12.03 7.88
N PHE A 159 16.00 12.69 7.44
CA PHE A 159 14.69 12.57 8.08
C PHE A 159 14.13 11.13 8.05
N PRO A 160 13.97 10.46 6.89
CA PRO A 160 13.56 9.05 6.87
C PRO A 160 14.56 8.14 7.61
N ALA A 161 15.85 8.46 7.62
CA ALA A 161 16.83 7.69 8.36
C ALA A 161 16.55 7.72 9.88
N ILE A 162 16.35 8.93 10.44
CA ILE A 162 16.09 9.11 11.87
C ILE A 162 14.78 8.43 12.28
N VAL A 163 13.67 8.61 11.52
CA VAL A 163 12.40 7.98 11.88
C VAL A 163 12.48 6.46 11.80
N CYS A 164 13.29 5.90 10.90
CA CYS A 164 13.51 4.46 10.83
C CYS A 164 14.41 3.94 11.98
N VAL A 165 15.37 4.72 12.48
CA VAL A 165 16.12 4.38 13.72
C VAL A 165 15.16 4.32 14.90
N LEU A 166 14.31 5.34 15.06
CA LEU A 166 13.31 5.36 16.12
C LEU A 166 12.34 4.18 16.00
N SER A 167 11.91 3.87 14.78
CA SER A 167 11.10 2.68 14.50
C SER A 167 11.80 1.39 14.93
N ALA A 168 13.08 1.22 14.61
CA ALA A 168 13.84 0.04 15.00
C ALA A 168 13.93 -0.09 16.53
N ALA A 169 14.21 1.02 17.24
CA ALA A 169 14.26 1.05 18.69
C ALA A 169 12.88 0.69 19.32
N ILE A 170 11.81 1.32 18.83
CA ILE A 170 10.44 1.04 19.30
C ILE A 170 10.07 -0.43 19.04
N CYS A 171 10.41 -0.98 17.88
CA CYS A 171 10.13 -2.38 17.56
C CYS A 171 10.95 -3.34 18.42
N ALA A 172 12.22 -3.04 18.65
CA ALA A 172 13.10 -3.88 19.48
C ALA A 172 12.61 -4.04 20.92
N VAL A 173 12.03 -2.96 21.49
CA VAL A 173 11.56 -2.97 22.89
C VAL A 173 10.09 -3.36 22.97
N GLY A 174 9.27 -2.87 22.04
CA GLY A 174 7.82 -2.88 22.20
C GLY A 174 7.09 -3.99 21.44
N VAL A 175 7.68 -4.60 20.40
CA VAL A 175 7.02 -5.69 19.68
C VAL A 175 7.19 -6.99 20.45
N LEU A 176 6.06 -7.62 20.69
CA LEU A 176 5.99 -9.00 21.19
C LEU A 176 5.47 -9.88 20.07
N ASP A 177 6.13 -10.98 19.82
CA ASP A 177 5.64 -11.97 18.85
C ASP A 177 4.33 -12.58 19.37
N PRO A 178 3.31 -12.73 18.50
CA PRO A 178 2.07 -13.36 18.92
C PRO A 178 2.31 -14.82 19.34
N PRO A 179 1.59 -15.31 20.36
CA PRO A 179 1.74 -16.68 20.81
C PRO A 179 1.38 -17.65 19.68
N ARG A 180 2.28 -18.56 19.40
CA ARG A 180 2.08 -19.64 18.43
C ARG A 180 2.82 -20.89 18.90
N PRO A 181 2.29 -22.09 18.62
CA PRO A 181 3.00 -23.31 18.98
C PRO A 181 4.35 -23.37 18.26
N PRO A 182 5.35 -23.99 18.84
CA PRO A 182 6.59 -24.30 18.16
C PRO A 182 6.32 -25.09 16.88
N ARG A 183 7.09 -24.84 15.82
CA ARG A 183 6.85 -25.45 14.51
C ARG A 183 6.82 -26.99 14.53
N HIS A 184 7.60 -27.61 15.43
CA HIS A 184 7.66 -29.07 15.57
C HIS A 184 6.44 -29.65 16.32
N GLU A 185 5.68 -28.85 17.02
CA GLU A 185 4.44 -29.20 17.72
C GLU A 185 3.18 -28.82 16.92
N ALA A 186 3.37 -28.08 15.85
CA ALA A 186 2.24 -27.59 15.06
C ALA A 186 1.59 -28.74 14.27
N PRO A 187 0.24 -28.76 14.17
CA PRO A 187 -0.49 -29.69 13.34
C PRO A 187 0.02 -29.65 11.88
N ALA A 188 0.10 -30.82 11.23
CA ALA A 188 0.59 -30.92 9.85
C ALA A 188 -0.21 -30.02 8.86
N GLU A 189 -1.50 -29.84 9.12
CA GLU A 189 -2.40 -28.98 8.36
C GLU A 189 -1.94 -27.52 8.37
N HIS A 190 -1.49 -26.99 9.51
CA HIS A 190 -0.98 -25.63 9.63
C HIS A 190 0.38 -25.41 8.95
N LEU A 191 1.13 -26.50 8.76
CA LEU A 191 2.43 -26.49 8.07
C LEU A 191 2.30 -26.70 6.56
N ALA A 192 1.17 -27.26 6.11
CA ALA A 192 0.90 -27.52 4.70
C ALA A 192 0.88 -26.24 3.88
N ASN A 193 1.25 -26.36 2.60
CA ASN A 193 1.22 -25.23 1.69
C ASN A 193 -0.24 -24.92 1.29
N PRO A 194 -0.81 -23.78 1.72
CA PRO A 194 -2.22 -23.45 1.46
C PRO A 194 -2.53 -23.19 -0.03
N TYR A 195 -1.50 -23.02 -0.85
CA TYR A 195 -1.64 -22.82 -2.31
C TYR A 195 -1.77 -24.12 -3.10
N ARG A 196 -1.47 -25.26 -2.50
CA ARG A 196 -1.52 -26.56 -3.20
C ARG A 196 -2.87 -27.27 -3.10
N GLY A 197 -3.62 -27.04 -2.04
CA GLY A 197 -4.91 -27.71 -1.79
C GLY A 197 -6.12 -26.95 -2.30
N SER A 198 -6.00 -25.64 -2.56
CA SER A 198 -7.11 -24.76 -2.94
C SER A 198 -6.62 -23.57 -3.78
N ASN A 199 -7.46 -23.11 -4.69
CA ASN A 199 -7.21 -21.88 -5.46
C ASN A 199 -7.74 -20.60 -4.78
N VAL A 200 -8.26 -20.68 -3.55
CA VAL A 200 -8.89 -19.58 -2.85
C VAL A 200 -7.94 -18.38 -2.70
N LEU A 201 -6.71 -18.62 -2.23
CA LEU A 201 -5.72 -17.54 -2.10
C LEU A 201 -5.37 -16.90 -3.45
N TRP A 202 -5.19 -17.69 -4.51
CA TRP A 202 -4.93 -17.18 -5.85
C TRP A 202 -6.09 -16.32 -6.37
N ARG A 203 -7.32 -16.72 -6.10
CA ARG A 203 -8.51 -15.94 -6.46
C ARG A 203 -8.56 -14.62 -5.70
N ILE A 204 -8.25 -14.60 -4.39
CA ILE A 204 -8.21 -13.35 -3.61
C ILE A 204 -7.09 -12.43 -4.12
N HIS A 205 -5.91 -12.96 -4.45
CA HIS A 205 -4.84 -12.17 -5.07
C HIS A 205 -5.29 -11.57 -6.41
N ALA A 206 -5.95 -12.35 -7.27
CA ALA A 206 -6.46 -11.87 -8.55
C ALA A 206 -7.53 -10.77 -8.37
N VAL A 207 -8.47 -10.97 -7.42
CA VAL A 207 -9.46 -9.95 -7.05
C VAL A 207 -8.76 -8.64 -6.62
N SER A 208 -7.77 -8.74 -5.74
CA SER A 208 -7.04 -7.58 -5.25
C SER A 208 -6.25 -6.86 -6.35
N VAL A 209 -5.68 -7.60 -7.31
CA VAL A 209 -5.03 -7.03 -8.49
C VAL A 209 -6.03 -6.23 -9.33
N LEU A 210 -7.21 -6.78 -9.57
CA LEU A 210 -8.25 -6.09 -10.34
C LEU A 210 -8.80 -4.86 -9.62
N LEU A 211 -8.89 -4.88 -8.29
CA LEU A 211 -9.42 -3.77 -7.48
C LEU A 211 -8.38 -2.66 -7.24
N VAL A 212 -7.08 -2.99 -7.18
CA VAL A 212 -6.05 -1.98 -6.95
C VAL A 212 -5.76 -1.11 -8.18
N VAL A 213 -6.09 -1.57 -9.39
CA VAL A 213 -5.86 -0.79 -10.62
C VAL A 213 -6.73 0.48 -10.66
N PRO A 214 -8.05 0.45 -10.42
CA PRO A 214 -8.85 1.68 -10.27
C PRO A 214 -8.31 2.62 -9.18
N GLN A 215 -7.87 2.09 -8.04
CA GLN A 215 -7.20 2.88 -7.02
C GLN A 215 -5.95 3.58 -7.56
N GLY A 216 -5.11 2.87 -8.32
CA GLY A 216 -3.91 3.41 -8.95
C GLY A 216 -4.22 4.55 -9.92
N LEU A 217 -5.25 4.39 -10.77
CA LEU A 217 -5.71 5.44 -11.67
C LEU A 217 -6.17 6.68 -10.89
N VAL A 218 -7.05 6.51 -9.91
CA VAL A 218 -7.58 7.60 -9.09
C VAL A 218 -6.45 8.34 -8.38
N TRP A 219 -5.51 7.62 -7.75
CA TRP A 219 -4.39 8.25 -7.04
C TRP A 219 -3.45 9.03 -7.95
N THR A 220 -3.17 8.49 -9.12
CA THR A 220 -2.18 9.08 -10.04
C THR A 220 -2.76 10.27 -10.80
N PHE A 221 -4.00 10.16 -11.26
CA PHE A 221 -4.52 11.09 -12.25
C PHE A 221 -5.56 12.09 -11.74
N THR A 222 -6.11 11.95 -10.53
CA THR A 222 -7.14 12.88 -10.02
C THR A 222 -6.65 14.34 -9.99
N LEU A 223 -5.42 14.58 -9.50
CA LEU A 223 -4.88 15.94 -9.46
C LEU A 223 -4.72 16.53 -10.87
N VAL A 224 -4.15 15.74 -11.78
CA VAL A 224 -3.93 16.17 -13.17
C VAL A 224 -5.26 16.41 -13.88
N TRP A 225 -6.23 15.49 -13.72
CA TRP A 225 -7.58 15.62 -14.27
C TRP A 225 -8.29 16.90 -13.80
N LEU A 226 -8.25 17.20 -12.49
CA LEU A 226 -8.84 18.41 -11.95
C LEU A 226 -8.22 19.69 -12.55
N MET A 227 -6.90 19.70 -12.74
CA MET A 227 -6.20 20.86 -13.25
C MET A 227 -6.33 20.99 -14.77
N SER A 228 -6.08 19.95 -15.55
CA SER A 228 -6.01 19.98 -17.00
C SER A 228 -7.37 19.91 -17.69
N ASP A 229 -8.31 19.14 -17.13
CA ASP A 229 -9.59 18.84 -17.77
C ASP A 229 -10.75 19.64 -17.15
N ARG A 230 -10.67 19.92 -15.82
CA ARG A 230 -11.67 20.71 -15.10
C ARG A 230 -11.29 22.15 -14.81
N GLY A 231 -10.07 22.57 -15.15
CA GLY A 231 -9.59 23.94 -15.02
C GLY A 231 -9.40 24.42 -13.58
N TRP A 232 -9.25 23.49 -12.61
CA TRP A 232 -9.06 23.86 -11.20
C TRP A 232 -7.64 24.40 -10.95
N SER A 233 -7.51 25.32 -9.99
CA SER A 233 -6.19 25.74 -9.52
C SER A 233 -5.47 24.59 -8.79
N ALA A 234 -4.16 24.58 -8.80
CA ALA A 234 -3.35 23.59 -8.10
C ALA A 234 -3.68 23.52 -6.60
N ALA A 235 -3.96 24.69 -5.98
CA ALA A 235 -4.32 24.77 -4.57
C ALA A 235 -5.67 24.11 -4.28
N SER A 236 -6.70 24.40 -5.07
CA SER A 236 -8.04 23.80 -4.90
C SER A 236 -8.03 22.30 -5.17
N ALA A 237 -7.36 21.89 -6.25
CA ALA A 237 -7.23 20.47 -6.61
C ALA A 237 -6.44 19.68 -5.55
N GLY A 238 -5.32 20.24 -5.04
CA GLY A 238 -4.54 19.63 -3.96
C GLY A 238 -5.34 19.51 -2.66
N THR A 239 -6.16 20.50 -2.33
CA THR A 239 -7.06 20.43 -1.16
C THR A 239 -8.07 19.30 -1.31
N LEU A 240 -8.73 19.19 -2.46
CA LEU A 240 -9.70 18.10 -2.71
C LEU A 240 -9.04 16.73 -2.60
N VAL A 241 -7.87 16.54 -3.23
CA VAL A 241 -7.12 15.29 -3.17
C VAL A 241 -6.74 14.95 -1.72
N THR A 242 -6.32 15.94 -0.93
CA THR A 242 -6.00 15.73 0.49
C THR A 242 -7.23 15.25 1.28
N VAL A 243 -8.37 15.93 1.10
CA VAL A 243 -9.63 15.53 1.74
C VAL A 243 -10.04 14.12 1.30
N ALA A 244 -9.94 13.81 0.01
CA ALA A 244 -10.25 12.47 -0.52
C ALA A 244 -9.35 11.38 0.10
N GLN A 245 -8.07 11.65 0.33
CA GLN A 245 -7.14 10.73 0.99
C GLN A 245 -7.52 10.49 2.46
N LEU A 246 -7.90 11.53 3.20
CA LEU A 246 -8.37 11.40 4.58
C LEU A 246 -9.68 10.59 4.67
N LEU A 247 -10.62 10.87 3.76
CA LEU A 247 -11.86 10.08 3.65
C LEU A 247 -11.57 8.63 3.26
N GLY A 248 -10.61 8.39 2.36
CA GLY A 248 -10.16 7.04 2.00
C GLY A 248 -9.56 6.28 3.19
N ALA A 249 -8.78 6.95 4.04
CA ALA A 249 -8.29 6.35 5.29
C ALA A 249 -9.45 5.97 6.23
N ALA A 250 -10.43 6.86 6.40
CA ALA A 250 -11.65 6.55 7.17
C ALA A 250 -12.45 5.40 6.54
N GLY A 251 -12.55 5.35 5.22
CA GLY A 251 -13.20 4.26 4.47
C GLY A 251 -12.58 2.88 4.74
N ARG A 252 -11.25 2.79 4.79
CA ARG A 252 -10.55 1.55 5.16
C ARG A 252 -10.90 1.06 6.56
N ILE A 253 -10.97 1.98 7.52
CA ILE A 253 -11.36 1.68 8.91
C ILE A 253 -12.82 1.24 8.97
N ALA A 254 -13.71 1.97 8.32
CA ALA A 254 -15.13 1.66 8.28
C ALA A 254 -15.42 0.31 7.62
N ALA A 255 -14.77 0.01 6.48
CA ALA A 255 -14.89 -1.28 5.80
C ALA A 255 -14.37 -2.43 6.68
N GLY A 256 -13.26 -2.23 7.37
CA GLY A 256 -12.74 -3.19 8.34
C GLY A 256 -13.74 -3.49 9.45
N ARG A 257 -14.30 -2.44 10.06
CA ARG A 257 -15.34 -2.60 11.09
C ARG A 257 -16.60 -3.28 10.56
N TRP A 258 -17.06 -2.89 9.37
CA TRP A 258 -18.19 -3.53 8.72
C TRP A 258 -17.96 -5.04 8.52
N SER A 259 -16.78 -5.42 8.04
CA SER A 259 -16.40 -6.83 7.88
C SER A 259 -16.45 -7.60 9.21
N ASP A 260 -15.99 -6.98 10.31
CA ASP A 260 -16.06 -7.59 11.65
C ASP A 260 -17.51 -7.78 12.13
N VAL A 261 -18.37 -6.78 11.92
CA VAL A 261 -19.80 -6.86 12.31
C VAL A 261 -20.55 -7.93 11.51
N VAL A 262 -20.25 -8.05 10.21
CA VAL A 262 -20.86 -9.08 9.35
C VAL A 262 -20.28 -10.48 9.63
N GLY A 263 -19.11 -10.57 10.27
CA GLY A 263 -18.41 -11.83 10.52
C GLY A 263 -17.88 -12.52 9.26
N GLN A 264 -17.69 -11.76 8.18
CA GLN A 264 -17.26 -12.29 6.88
C GLN A 264 -16.30 -11.31 6.22
N ARG A 265 -15.29 -11.83 5.49
CA ARG A 265 -14.31 -11.00 4.77
C ARG A 265 -14.65 -10.84 3.28
N LEU A 266 -15.08 -11.91 2.65
CA LEU A 266 -15.22 -11.98 1.19
C LEU A 266 -16.52 -11.33 0.68
N ARG A 267 -17.63 -11.42 1.43
CA ARG A 267 -18.89 -10.78 1.06
C ARG A 267 -18.78 -9.25 0.99
N PRO A 268 -18.19 -8.55 1.98
CA PRO A 268 -17.89 -7.12 1.85
C PRO A 268 -17.01 -6.78 0.66
N ILE A 269 -15.98 -7.58 0.35
CA ILE A 269 -15.13 -7.36 -0.83
C ILE A 269 -15.97 -7.40 -2.12
N ARG A 270 -16.89 -8.37 -2.25
CA ARG A 270 -17.80 -8.45 -3.41
C ARG A 270 -18.69 -7.20 -3.53
N THR A 271 -19.22 -6.72 -2.41
CA THR A 271 -20.06 -5.50 -2.39
C THR A 271 -19.25 -4.26 -2.76
N ILE A 272 -18.02 -4.14 -2.25
CA ILE A 272 -17.09 -3.05 -2.59
C ILE A 272 -16.74 -3.10 -4.08
N ALA A 273 -16.50 -4.29 -4.64
CA ALA A 273 -16.23 -4.44 -6.07
C ALA A 273 -17.39 -3.94 -6.95
N LEU A 274 -18.63 -4.30 -6.61
CA LEU A 274 -19.82 -3.79 -7.30
C LEU A 274 -19.96 -2.27 -7.15
N ALA A 275 -19.75 -1.74 -5.94
CA ALA A 275 -19.78 -0.30 -5.69
C ALA A 275 -18.69 0.44 -6.46
N ALA A 276 -17.47 -0.11 -6.52
CA ALA A 276 -16.37 0.45 -7.31
C ALA A 276 -16.69 0.47 -8.81
N ALA A 277 -17.24 -0.63 -9.35
CA ALA A 277 -17.66 -0.70 -10.74
C ALA A 277 -18.73 0.36 -11.05
N ALA A 278 -19.77 0.44 -10.23
CA ALA A 278 -20.84 1.42 -10.39
C ALA A 278 -20.32 2.86 -10.31
N THR A 279 -19.47 3.16 -9.32
CA THR A 279 -18.91 4.50 -9.13
C THR A 279 -17.99 4.90 -10.29
N MET A 280 -17.11 4.01 -10.74
CA MET A 280 -16.23 4.27 -11.88
C MET A 280 -17.00 4.40 -13.19
N GLY A 281 -18.07 3.61 -13.39
CA GLY A 281 -18.96 3.72 -14.56
C GLY A 281 -19.76 5.03 -14.58
N LEU A 282 -20.31 5.43 -13.42
CA LEU A 282 -20.98 6.73 -13.29
C LEU A 282 -20.00 7.90 -13.45
N LEU A 283 -18.77 7.77 -12.94
CA LEU A 283 -17.72 8.75 -13.14
C LEU A 283 -17.39 8.90 -14.62
N ALA A 284 -17.23 7.79 -15.36
CA ALA A 284 -17.00 7.80 -16.80
C ALA A 284 -18.12 8.51 -17.55
N LEU A 285 -19.37 8.18 -17.24
CA LEU A 285 -20.54 8.77 -17.88
C LEU A 285 -20.67 10.27 -17.58
N THR A 286 -20.55 10.66 -16.31
CA THR A 286 -20.69 12.07 -15.91
C THR A 286 -19.52 12.92 -16.38
N ASP A 287 -18.33 12.35 -16.49
CA ASP A 287 -17.16 13.00 -17.05
C ASP A 287 -17.34 13.23 -18.57
N TRP A 288 -17.81 12.22 -19.30
CA TRP A 288 -18.14 12.33 -20.73
C TRP A 288 -19.19 13.38 -21.02
N LEU A 289 -20.19 13.51 -20.13
CA LEU A 289 -21.25 14.54 -20.24
C LEU A 289 -20.77 15.95 -19.76
N GLY A 290 -19.53 16.10 -19.32
CA GLY A 290 -19.02 17.36 -18.77
C GLY A 290 -19.67 17.79 -17.46
N SER A 291 -20.36 16.87 -16.75
CA SER A 291 -21.11 17.18 -15.54
C SER A 291 -20.18 17.44 -14.32
N PRO A 292 -20.48 18.45 -13.49
CA PRO A 292 -19.73 18.70 -12.25
C PRO A 292 -19.89 17.59 -11.22
N ILE A 293 -20.87 16.68 -11.37
CA ILE A 293 -21.07 15.52 -10.50
C ILE A 293 -19.86 14.59 -10.53
N SER A 294 -19.10 14.56 -11.64
CA SER A 294 -17.86 13.80 -11.75
C SER A 294 -16.86 14.13 -10.65
N VAL A 295 -16.82 15.38 -10.15
CA VAL A 295 -15.93 15.77 -9.04
C VAL A 295 -16.36 15.13 -7.72
N VAL A 296 -17.64 14.98 -7.48
CA VAL A 296 -18.15 14.25 -6.30
C VAL A 296 -17.86 12.76 -6.44
N LEU A 297 -18.06 12.21 -7.64
CA LEU A 297 -17.83 10.79 -7.89
C LEU A 297 -16.36 10.39 -7.79
N ILE A 298 -15.40 11.26 -8.17
CA ILE A 298 -13.97 10.95 -8.00
C ILE A 298 -13.59 10.88 -6.51
N VAL A 299 -14.20 11.71 -5.65
CA VAL A 299 -14.01 11.62 -4.20
C VAL A 299 -14.60 10.31 -3.66
N ILE A 300 -15.79 9.94 -4.08
CA ILE A 300 -16.43 8.66 -3.70
C ILE A 300 -15.57 7.49 -4.20
N ALA A 301 -15.07 7.54 -5.44
CA ALA A 301 -14.18 6.55 -6.00
C ALA A 301 -12.89 6.41 -5.17
N SER A 302 -12.31 7.53 -4.70
CA SER A 302 -11.11 7.54 -3.85
C SER A 302 -11.33 6.80 -2.52
N VAL A 303 -12.55 6.79 -2.00
CA VAL A 303 -12.92 6.06 -0.78
C VAL A 303 -13.19 4.59 -1.07
N ILE A 304 -13.99 4.30 -2.10
CA ILE A 304 -14.44 2.93 -2.37
C ILE A 304 -13.29 2.07 -2.86
N THR A 305 -12.45 2.58 -3.78
CA THR A 305 -11.35 1.80 -4.39
C THR A 305 -10.22 1.43 -3.43
N VAL A 306 -10.19 2.00 -2.24
CA VAL A 306 -9.19 1.64 -1.21
C VAL A 306 -9.78 0.78 -0.08
N SER A 307 -11.10 0.64 -0.03
CA SER A 307 -11.81 0.05 1.12
C SER A 307 -11.65 -1.47 1.23
N ASP A 308 -11.40 -2.18 0.13
CA ASP A 308 -11.18 -3.63 0.11
C ASP A 308 -9.82 -4.06 0.65
N ASN A 309 -8.81 -3.17 0.60
CA ASN A 309 -7.43 -3.53 0.93
C ASN A 309 -7.30 -4.21 2.29
N GLY A 310 -7.83 -3.61 3.37
CA GLY A 310 -7.77 -4.18 4.70
C GLY A 310 -8.43 -5.57 4.78
N LEU A 311 -9.55 -5.75 4.10
CA LEU A 311 -10.33 -6.98 4.09
C LEU A 311 -9.55 -8.11 3.38
N ALA A 312 -8.98 -7.82 2.22
CA ALA A 312 -8.22 -8.79 1.45
C ALA A 312 -6.96 -9.25 2.21
N PHE A 313 -6.23 -8.31 2.83
CA PHE A 313 -5.07 -8.64 3.67
C PHE A 313 -5.47 -9.49 4.88
N THR A 314 -6.61 -9.19 5.53
CA THR A 314 -7.12 -9.99 6.66
C THR A 314 -7.49 -11.39 6.19
N ALA A 315 -8.28 -11.52 5.13
CA ALA A 315 -8.70 -12.81 4.58
C ALA A 315 -7.50 -13.70 4.21
N ILE A 316 -6.51 -13.12 3.51
CA ILE A 316 -5.29 -13.85 3.11
C ILE A 316 -4.53 -14.35 4.33
N ALA A 317 -4.35 -13.50 5.36
CA ALA A 317 -3.59 -13.88 6.53
C ALA A 317 -4.32 -14.94 7.37
N GLU A 318 -5.66 -14.87 7.47
CA GLU A 318 -6.50 -15.85 8.15
C GLU A 318 -6.47 -17.21 7.42
N ILE A 319 -6.66 -17.23 6.12
CA ILE A 319 -6.67 -18.46 5.29
C ILE A 319 -5.28 -19.11 5.23
N ALA A 320 -4.23 -18.30 5.11
CA ALA A 320 -2.86 -18.82 5.05
C ALA A 320 -2.35 -19.41 6.38
N GLY A 321 -2.95 -18.99 7.49
CA GLY A 321 -2.61 -19.47 8.82
C GLY A 321 -1.25 -18.97 9.35
N PRO A 322 -0.90 -19.35 10.59
CA PRO A 322 0.20 -18.74 11.35
C PRO A 322 1.60 -19.01 10.79
N PHE A 323 1.77 -20.02 9.94
CA PHE A 323 3.07 -20.41 9.38
C PHE A 323 3.26 -20.02 7.91
N TRP A 324 2.22 -19.46 7.25
CA TRP A 324 2.23 -19.08 5.86
C TRP A 324 1.77 -17.63 5.60
N SER A 325 1.17 -16.98 6.59
CA SER A 325 0.60 -15.64 6.42
C SER A 325 1.62 -14.59 5.99
N GLY A 326 2.88 -14.68 6.41
CA GLY A 326 3.94 -13.78 5.97
C GLY A 326 4.18 -13.86 4.47
N ARG A 327 4.38 -15.08 3.94
CA ARG A 327 4.54 -15.30 2.49
C ARG A 327 3.32 -14.90 1.69
N ALA A 328 2.13 -15.23 2.20
CA ALA A 328 0.89 -14.87 1.53
C ALA A 328 0.68 -13.36 1.48
N LEU A 329 0.96 -12.63 2.57
CA LEU A 329 0.95 -11.17 2.60
C LEU A 329 2.04 -10.56 1.70
N GLY A 330 3.22 -11.18 1.65
CA GLY A 330 4.28 -10.80 0.72
C GLY A 330 3.84 -10.92 -0.74
N THR A 331 3.22 -12.04 -1.11
CA THR A 331 2.66 -12.27 -2.46
C THR A 331 1.57 -11.25 -2.79
N GLN A 332 0.67 -10.96 -1.84
CA GLN A 332 -0.38 -9.97 -2.00
C GLN A 332 0.19 -8.58 -2.28
N ASN A 333 1.14 -8.13 -1.45
CA ASN A 333 1.78 -6.83 -1.64
C ASN A 333 2.53 -6.76 -2.98
N THR A 334 3.30 -7.80 -3.34
CA THR A 334 4.03 -7.84 -4.61
C THR A 334 3.08 -7.70 -5.80
N SER A 335 1.99 -8.47 -5.83
CA SER A 335 1.03 -8.42 -6.94
C SER A 335 0.33 -7.06 -7.04
N GLN A 336 -0.06 -6.46 -5.91
CA GLN A 336 -0.65 -5.12 -5.90
C GLN A 336 0.33 -4.02 -6.36
N HIS A 337 1.58 -4.05 -5.88
CA HIS A 337 2.58 -3.07 -6.31
C HIS A 337 2.91 -3.17 -7.80
N LEU A 338 3.02 -4.40 -8.34
CA LEU A 338 3.22 -4.60 -9.78
C LEU A 338 2.05 -4.09 -10.60
N ALA A 339 0.81 -4.38 -10.17
CA ALA A 339 -0.39 -3.90 -10.85
C ALA A 339 -0.48 -2.37 -10.83
N THR A 340 -0.23 -1.73 -9.68
CA THR A 340 -0.26 -0.29 -9.53
C THR A 340 0.85 0.38 -10.35
N ALA A 341 2.06 -0.16 -10.34
CA ALA A 341 3.17 0.37 -11.14
C ALA A 341 2.90 0.29 -12.65
N SER A 342 2.22 -0.78 -13.10
CA SER A 342 1.84 -0.95 -14.50
C SER A 342 0.65 -0.07 -14.91
N SER A 343 -0.23 0.29 -13.96
CA SER A 343 -1.44 1.07 -14.26
C SER A 343 -1.14 2.48 -14.74
N ALA A 344 -0.16 3.16 -14.16
CA ALA A 344 0.15 4.55 -14.50
C ALA A 344 0.53 4.75 -15.99
N PRO A 345 1.51 4.01 -16.57
CA PRO A 345 1.84 4.17 -17.98
C PRO A 345 0.70 3.69 -18.90
N LEU A 346 -0.01 2.61 -18.56
CA LEU A 346 -1.10 2.09 -19.39
C LEU A 346 -2.27 3.08 -19.46
N PHE A 347 -2.71 3.59 -18.31
CA PHE A 347 -3.80 4.57 -18.31
C PHE A 347 -3.36 5.95 -18.78
N GLY A 348 -2.11 6.36 -18.57
CA GLY A 348 -1.56 7.56 -19.16
C GLY A 348 -1.63 7.53 -20.70
N ALA A 349 -1.25 6.41 -21.31
CA ALA A 349 -1.39 6.20 -22.74
C ALA A 349 -2.85 6.20 -23.19
N LEU A 350 -3.73 5.51 -22.47
CA LEU A 350 -5.17 5.46 -22.77
C LEU A 350 -5.82 6.86 -22.68
N ILE A 351 -5.50 7.63 -21.63
CA ILE A 351 -5.97 9.00 -21.46
C ILE A 351 -5.50 9.88 -22.64
N GLY A 352 -4.24 9.73 -23.05
CA GLY A 352 -3.69 10.49 -24.19
C GLY A 352 -4.39 10.24 -25.52
N VAL A 353 -4.91 9.02 -25.74
CA VAL A 353 -5.58 8.62 -26.99
C VAL A 353 -7.10 8.81 -26.93
N ALA A 354 -7.73 8.47 -25.81
CA ALA A 354 -9.18 8.35 -25.68
C ALA A 354 -9.81 9.21 -24.57
N GLY A 355 -8.99 9.96 -23.83
CA GLY A 355 -9.45 10.84 -22.74
C GLY A 355 -9.76 10.12 -21.43
N TYR A 356 -10.04 10.92 -20.39
CA TYR A 356 -10.36 10.44 -19.06
C TYR A 356 -11.62 9.57 -18.98
N PRO A 357 -12.73 9.91 -19.69
CA PRO A 357 -13.95 9.07 -19.64
C PRO A 357 -13.70 7.62 -20.04
N ALA A 358 -12.87 7.39 -21.08
CA ALA A 358 -12.53 6.05 -21.53
C ALA A 358 -11.68 5.30 -20.48
N ALA A 359 -10.74 5.98 -19.83
CA ALA A 359 -9.95 5.41 -18.75
C ALA A 359 -10.79 5.01 -17.54
N PHE A 360 -11.74 5.86 -17.13
CA PHE A 360 -12.69 5.55 -16.06
C PHE A 360 -13.61 4.39 -16.43
N ALA A 361 -14.09 4.32 -17.69
CA ALA A 361 -14.94 3.23 -18.18
C ALA A 361 -14.19 1.88 -18.15
N VAL A 362 -12.95 1.84 -18.62
CA VAL A 362 -12.12 0.63 -18.55
C VAL A 362 -11.89 0.21 -17.09
N CYS A 363 -11.63 1.18 -16.21
CA CYS A 363 -11.50 0.92 -14.78
C CYS A 363 -12.80 0.42 -14.11
N ALA A 364 -13.97 0.71 -14.67
CA ALA A 364 -15.23 0.16 -14.17
C ALA A 364 -15.38 -1.34 -14.48
N LEU A 365 -14.79 -1.81 -15.57
CA LEU A 365 -14.86 -3.23 -15.98
C LEU A 365 -14.02 -4.13 -15.07
N LEU A 366 -12.89 -3.64 -14.53
CA LEU A 366 -12.00 -4.46 -13.71
C LEU A 366 -12.65 -4.97 -12.42
N PRO A 367 -13.32 -4.13 -11.61
CA PRO A 367 -14.09 -4.61 -10.46
C PRO A 367 -15.25 -5.54 -10.85
N LEU A 368 -15.91 -5.34 -11.99
CA LEU A 368 -16.92 -6.28 -12.49
C LEU A 368 -16.34 -7.67 -12.76
N LEU A 369 -15.15 -7.73 -13.39
CA LEU A 369 -14.41 -8.98 -13.61
C LEU A 369 -13.95 -9.62 -12.29
N ALA A 370 -13.72 -8.83 -11.25
CA ALA A 370 -13.36 -9.33 -9.93
C ALA A 370 -14.51 -10.05 -9.21
N VAL A 371 -15.77 -9.62 -9.42
CA VAL A 371 -16.96 -10.16 -8.71
C VAL A 371 -17.08 -11.69 -8.79
N PRO A 372 -17.02 -12.34 -9.97
CA PRO A 372 -17.10 -13.80 -10.06
C PRO A 372 -15.86 -14.51 -9.50
N LEU A 373 -14.73 -13.82 -9.39
CA LEU A 373 -13.50 -14.37 -8.83
C LEU A 373 -13.52 -14.37 -7.30
N VAL A 374 -14.33 -13.51 -6.64
CA VAL A 374 -14.44 -13.56 -5.18
C VAL A 374 -14.93 -14.93 -4.76
N PRO A 375 -14.16 -15.69 -3.94
CA PRO A 375 -14.59 -17.00 -3.49
C PRO A 375 -15.94 -16.92 -2.78
N ALA A 376 -16.74 -17.97 -2.86
CA ALA A 376 -17.90 -18.11 -1.99
C ALA A 376 -17.40 -18.20 -0.55
N ASP A 377 -18.08 -17.53 0.39
CA ASP A 377 -17.79 -17.71 1.81
C ASP A 377 -18.06 -19.17 2.17
N GLU A 378 -17.06 -20.00 2.13
CA GLU A 378 -17.06 -21.21 2.91
C GLU A 378 -17.06 -20.73 4.37
N ARG A 379 -18.20 -20.92 5.05
CA ARG A 379 -18.27 -20.76 6.50
C ARG A 379 -17.04 -21.47 7.04
N THR A 380 -16.16 -20.72 7.68
CA THR A 380 -15.04 -21.29 8.42
C THR A 380 -15.71 -22.31 9.35
N THR A 381 -15.61 -23.56 8.95
CA THR A 381 -16.05 -24.67 9.81
C THR A 381 -15.15 -24.55 11.00
N THR A 382 -15.70 -24.04 12.06
CA THR A 382 -15.11 -23.98 13.40
C THR A 382 -14.58 -25.38 13.71
N ILE A 383 -13.27 -25.53 13.77
CA ILE A 383 -12.61 -26.58 14.52
C ILE A 383 -11.88 -25.93 15.66
#